data_10a2d8438fc971e8f6251f91f85107c8
#
_entry.id   10a2d8438fc971e8f6251f91f85107c8
#
_cell.length_a   1.000
_cell.length_b   1.000
_cell.length_c   1.000
_cell.angle_alpha   90.00
_cell.angle_beta   90.00
_cell.angle_gamma   90.00
#
_symmetry.space_group_name_H-M   'P 1'
#
loop_
_entity.id
_entity.type
_entity.pdbx_description
1 polymer ?
#
loop_
_entity_poly.entity_id
_entity_poly.type
_entity_poly.pdbx_seq_one_letter_code
_entity_poly.pdbx_strand_id
1 'polypeptide(L)'
;MTRVDVVPVSVEQAEVLLHRPDEFPERYGLTLVPGFLEFPEALPHSLQALRDGVAAEWSSYLITVRDEVVGFGGFTGPPDEEGRVEIGYSIAPARRGRGYATAAARAWVERARAFGVRAVTAHTLPAENPSTGVLRRLGFVRDGEATDADEGTVWRWVLRVGS
;
A
#
# COMPACT_ATOMS: atom_id res chain seq x y z
N MET A 1 -16.62 -11.49 -11.36
CA MET A 1 -15.98 -10.66 -10.32
C MET A 1 -14.52 -10.47 -10.65
N THR A 2 -14.04 -9.24 -10.60
CA THR A 2 -12.66 -8.93 -10.95
C THR A 2 -11.73 -9.26 -9.80
N ARG A 3 -10.70 -10.04 -10.07
CA ARG A 3 -9.70 -10.39 -9.07
C ARG A 3 -8.65 -9.28 -8.96
N VAL A 4 -8.39 -8.87 -7.72
CA VAL A 4 -7.33 -7.92 -7.39
C VAL A 4 -6.24 -8.67 -6.65
N ASP A 5 -5.01 -8.57 -7.11
CA ASP A 5 -3.86 -9.17 -6.44
C ASP A 5 -2.93 -8.09 -5.91
N VAL A 6 -2.25 -8.38 -4.83
CA VAL A 6 -1.17 -7.56 -4.30
C VAL A 6 0.11 -8.37 -4.36
N VAL A 7 1.13 -7.85 -5.04
CA VAL A 7 2.37 -8.57 -5.33
C VAL A 7 3.54 -7.81 -4.74
N PRO A 8 4.32 -8.43 -3.83
CA PRO A 8 5.49 -7.75 -3.26
C PRO A 8 6.49 -7.34 -4.36
N VAL A 9 7.02 -6.14 -4.24
CA VAL A 9 8.00 -5.61 -5.19
C VAL A 9 9.38 -6.12 -4.82
N SER A 10 10.10 -6.71 -5.79
CA SER A 10 11.48 -7.12 -5.59
C SER A 10 12.44 -5.96 -5.82
N VAL A 11 13.71 -6.12 -5.40
CA VAL A 11 14.77 -5.14 -5.67
C VAL A 11 14.87 -4.88 -7.17
N GLU A 12 14.89 -5.93 -7.98
CA GLU A 12 14.98 -5.79 -9.44
C GLU A 12 13.80 -5.00 -10.00
N GLN A 13 12.58 -5.33 -9.58
CA GLN A 13 11.38 -4.62 -10.04
C GLN A 13 11.42 -3.15 -9.64
N ALA A 14 11.84 -2.85 -8.41
CA ALA A 14 11.95 -1.48 -7.94
C ALA A 14 12.97 -0.68 -8.76
N GLU A 15 14.11 -1.29 -9.10
CA GLU A 15 15.11 -0.65 -9.92
C GLU A 15 14.61 -0.38 -11.34
N VAL A 16 13.90 -1.33 -11.93
CA VAL A 16 13.32 -1.14 -13.27
C VAL A 16 12.28 -0.01 -13.24
N LEU A 17 11.41 0.00 -12.23
CA LEU A 17 10.42 1.06 -12.10
C LEU A 17 11.04 2.45 -11.91
N LEU A 18 12.17 2.54 -11.18
CA LEU A 18 12.88 3.80 -10.95
C LEU A 18 13.63 4.30 -12.17
N HIS A 19 14.31 3.41 -12.87
CA HIS A 19 15.30 3.81 -13.88
C HIS A 19 14.90 3.48 -15.31
N ARG A 20 14.07 2.46 -15.52
CA ARG A 20 13.70 1.96 -16.84
C ARG A 20 12.24 1.51 -16.86
N PRO A 21 11.28 2.38 -16.46
CA PRO A 21 9.87 1.96 -16.36
C PRO A 21 9.29 1.47 -17.68
N ASP A 22 9.80 1.96 -18.82
CA ASP A 22 9.35 1.54 -20.14
C ASP A 22 9.65 0.07 -20.43
N GLU A 23 10.62 -0.52 -19.74
CA GLU A 23 10.98 -1.93 -19.91
C GLU A 23 10.14 -2.86 -19.04
N PHE A 24 9.37 -2.31 -18.11
CA PHE A 24 8.62 -3.11 -17.14
C PHE A 24 7.63 -4.08 -17.83
N PRO A 25 6.80 -3.63 -18.79
CA PRO A 25 5.85 -4.52 -19.44
C PRO A 25 6.53 -5.71 -20.16
N GLU A 26 7.64 -5.47 -20.83
CA GLU A 26 8.37 -6.53 -21.53
C GLU A 26 8.97 -7.55 -20.56
N ARG A 27 9.48 -7.08 -19.42
CA ARG A 27 10.15 -7.94 -18.46
C ARG A 27 9.19 -8.75 -17.62
N TYR A 28 8.05 -8.18 -17.25
CA TYR A 28 7.16 -8.77 -16.25
C TYR A 28 5.76 -9.05 -16.76
N GLY A 29 5.45 -8.72 -18.00
CA GLY A 29 4.14 -8.98 -18.57
C GLY A 29 3.01 -8.15 -17.99
N LEU A 30 3.34 -7.02 -17.35
CA LEU A 30 2.37 -6.15 -16.70
C LEU A 30 2.44 -4.75 -17.28
N THR A 31 1.31 -4.20 -17.68
CA THR A 31 1.21 -2.83 -18.18
C THR A 31 1.05 -1.86 -16.99
N LEU A 32 1.82 -0.78 -16.98
CA LEU A 32 1.72 0.24 -15.94
C LEU A 32 0.63 1.24 -16.32
N VAL A 33 -0.45 1.29 -15.55
CA VAL A 33 -1.51 2.27 -15.77
C VAL A 33 -0.99 3.64 -15.31
N PRO A 34 -1.11 4.70 -16.14
CA PRO A 34 -0.62 6.03 -15.76
C PRO A 34 -1.17 6.50 -14.41
N GLY A 35 -0.28 6.96 -13.55
CA GLY A 35 -0.65 7.43 -12.22
C GLY A 35 -0.80 6.33 -11.17
N PHE A 36 -0.39 5.09 -11.47
CA PHE A 36 -0.47 4.00 -10.49
C PHE A 36 0.38 4.28 -9.25
N LEU A 37 1.43 5.07 -9.38
CA LEU A 37 2.32 5.47 -8.31
C LEU A 37 2.13 6.97 -8.05
N GLU A 38 1.18 7.28 -7.16
CA GLU A 38 0.85 8.67 -6.83
C GLU A 38 1.97 9.38 -6.06
N PHE A 39 2.71 8.61 -5.25
CA PHE A 39 3.78 9.13 -4.42
C PHE A 39 5.12 8.53 -4.87
N PRO A 40 5.77 9.11 -5.91
CA PRO A 40 7.01 8.54 -6.49
C PRO A 40 8.13 8.34 -5.48
N GLU A 41 8.20 9.16 -4.43
CA GLU A 41 9.20 9.06 -3.37
C GLU A 41 9.09 7.77 -2.56
N ALA A 42 7.96 7.10 -2.59
CA ALA A 42 7.77 5.82 -1.91
C ALA A 42 8.68 4.73 -2.49
N LEU A 43 8.98 4.82 -3.79
CA LEU A 43 9.74 3.78 -4.48
C LEU A 43 11.22 3.74 -4.08
N PRO A 44 11.96 4.88 -4.05
CA PRO A 44 13.33 4.87 -3.51
C PRO A 44 13.39 4.43 -2.05
N HIS A 45 12.41 4.83 -1.26
CA HIS A 45 12.32 4.43 0.15
C HIS A 45 12.17 2.91 0.28
N SER A 46 11.29 2.32 -0.51
CA SER A 46 11.07 0.86 -0.53
C SER A 46 12.32 0.12 -0.99
N LEU A 47 12.99 0.62 -2.02
CA LEU A 47 14.20 0.00 -2.52
C LEU A 47 15.29 -0.01 -1.45
N GLN A 48 15.47 1.11 -0.74
CA GLN A 48 16.45 1.19 0.34
C GLN A 48 16.11 0.21 1.46
N ALA A 49 14.85 0.12 1.84
CA ALA A 49 14.41 -0.82 2.87
C ALA A 49 14.74 -2.27 2.50
N LEU A 50 14.47 -2.66 1.25
CA LEU A 50 14.79 -4.00 0.75
C LEU A 50 16.29 -4.27 0.78
N ARG A 51 17.11 -3.29 0.39
CA ARG A 51 18.58 -3.41 0.44
C ARG A 51 19.09 -3.52 1.86
N ASP A 52 18.40 -2.90 2.82
CA ASP A 52 18.73 -2.97 4.23
C ASP A 52 18.26 -4.27 4.89
N GLY A 53 17.65 -5.17 4.14
CA GLY A 53 17.25 -6.48 4.62
C GLY A 53 15.81 -6.61 5.09
N VAL A 54 14.98 -5.58 4.89
CA VAL A 54 13.55 -5.68 5.19
C VAL A 54 12.93 -6.68 4.22
N ALA A 55 12.17 -7.64 4.75
CA ALA A 55 11.50 -8.63 3.92
C ALA A 55 10.47 -7.96 2.99
N ALA A 56 10.37 -8.45 1.77
CA ALA A 56 9.52 -7.85 0.75
C ALA A 56 8.05 -7.76 1.19
N GLU A 57 7.55 -8.74 1.95
CA GLU A 57 6.18 -8.75 2.44
C GLU A 57 5.86 -7.61 3.41
N TRP A 58 6.87 -6.98 4.00
CA TRP A 58 6.69 -5.81 4.88
C TRP A 58 7.03 -4.49 4.21
N SER A 59 7.14 -4.49 2.90
CA SER A 59 7.45 -3.30 2.12
C SER A 59 6.34 -3.01 1.11
N SER A 60 6.69 -2.53 -0.08
CA SER A 60 5.72 -2.12 -1.08
C SER A 60 5.25 -3.26 -1.97
N TYR A 61 4.04 -3.09 -2.49
CA TYR A 61 3.37 -4.03 -3.36
C TYR A 61 2.85 -3.32 -4.60
N LEU A 62 2.80 -4.06 -5.71
CA LEU A 62 2.02 -3.66 -6.87
C LEU A 62 0.59 -4.14 -6.66
N ILE A 63 -0.38 -3.30 -6.98
CA ILE A 63 -1.78 -3.69 -7.00
C ILE A 63 -2.11 -4.02 -8.45
N THR A 64 -2.42 -5.28 -8.73
CA THR A 64 -2.63 -5.74 -10.09
C THR A 64 -4.05 -6.24 -10.33
N VAL A 65 -4.57 -5.95 -11.51
CA VAL A 65 -5.85 -6.46 -12.00
C VAL A 65 -5.57 -6.98 -13.40
N ARG A 66 -5.74 -8.29 -13.60
CA ARG A 66 -5.35 -8.95 -14.85
C ARG A 66 -3.87 -8.69 -15.13
N ASP A 67 -3.54 -8.13 -16.28
CA ASP A 67 -2.17 -7.83 -16.68
C ASP A 67 -1.81 -6.34 -16.51
N GLU A 68 -2.56 -5.62 -15.67
CA GLU A 68 -2.33 -4.20 -15.42
C GLU A 68 -1.90 -3.95 -13.97
N VAL A 69 -0.93 -3.05 -13.80
CA VAL A 69 -0.61 -2.47 -12.49
C VAL A 69 -1.50 -1.24 -12.34
N VAL A 70 -2.50 -1.34 -11.47
CA VAL A 70 -3.49 -0.28 -11.28
C VAL A 70 -3.20 0.60 -10.07
N GLY A 71 -2.28 0.18 -9.22
CA GLY A 71 -1.95 0.93 -8.02
C GLY A 71 -0.69 0.42 -7.34
N PHE A 72 -0.36 1.07 -6.24
CA PHE A 72 0.85 0.82 -5.46
C PHE A 72 0.53 1.05 -4.00
N GLY A 73 1.16 0.29 -3.12
CA GLY A 73 0.94 0.47 -1.69
C GLY A 73 1.62 -0.63 -0.90
N GLY A 74 1.14 -0.88 0.31
CA GLY A 74 1.66 -1.93 1.15
C GLY A 74 1.93 -1.47 2.56
N PHE A 75 2.94 -2.05 3.18
CA PHE A 75 3.34 -1.75 4.55
C PHE A 75 4.51 -0.77 4.54
N THR A 76 4.55 0.11 5.54
CA THR A 76 5.65 1.06 5.69
C THR A 76 6.88 0.43 6.34
N GLY A 77 6.76 -0.78 6.84
CA GLY A 77 7.83 -1.52 7.47
C GLY A 77 7.29 -2.71 8.25
N PRO A 78 8.19 -3.50 8.88
CA PRO A 78 7.77 -4.64 9.71
C PRO A 78 7.05 -4.17 10.98
N PRO A 79 6.39 -5.10 11.71
CA PRO A 79 5.71 -4.76 12.95
C PRO A 79 6.65 -4.07 13.95
N ASP A 80 6.12 -3.04 14.62
CA ASP A 80 6.86 -2.36 15.67
C ASP A 80 6.82 -3.16 16.98
N GLU A 81 7.40 -2.59 18.05
CA GLU A 81 7.46 -3.25 19.36
C GLU A 81 6.10 -3.55 19.96
N GLU A 82 5.08 -2.81 19.54
CA GLU A 82 3.72 -3.01 20.01
C GLU A 82 2.89 -3.92 19.08
N GLY A 83 3.52 -4.48 18.06
CA GLY A 83 2.86 -5.38 17.12
C GLY A 83 1.97 -4.66 16.12
N ARG A 84 2.30 -3.42 15.78
CA ARG A 84 1.52 -2.61 14.82
C ARG A 84 2.26 -2.48 13.50
N VAL A 85 1.49 -2.49 12.41
CA VAL A 85 1.99 -2.16 11.07
C VAL A 85 1.13 -1.05 10.49
N GLU A 86 1.72 -0.26 9.61
CA GLU A 86 0.98 0.80 8.90
C GLU A 86 0.88 0.44 7.42
N ILE A 87 -0.29 0.70 6.84
CA ILE A 87 -0.51 0.53 5.40
C ILE A 87 -0.76 1.88 4.73
N GLY A 88 -0.37 1.94 3.45
CA GLY A 88 -0.68 3.07 2.58
C GLY A 88 -0.93 2.54 1.17
N TYR A 89 -1.64 3.29 0.35
CA TYR A 89 -1.97 2.86 -1.01
C TYR A 89 -2.41 4.02 -1.88
N SER A 90 -2.29 3.82 -3.19
CA SER A 90 -2.86 4.71 -4.20
C SER A 90 -3.34 3.89 -5.38
N ILE A 91 -4.37 4.37 -6.06
CA ILE A 91 -4.92 3.75 -7.27
C ILE A 91 -4.82 4.77 -8.39
N ALA A 92 -4.44 4.32 -9.58
CA ALA A 92 -4.40 5.17 -10.78
C ALA A 92 -5.75 5.86 -10.99
N PRO A 93 -5.77 7.17 -11.31
CA PRO A 93 -7.03 7.91 -11.48
C PRO A 93 -8.03 7.24 -12.41
N ALA A 94 -7.56 6.65 -13.52
CA ALA A 94 -8.43 6.00 -14.49
C ALA A 94 -9.05 4.69 -13.99
N ARG A 95 -8.62 4.19 -12.84
CA ARG A 95 -9.08 2.92 -12.27
C ARG A 95 -9.78 3.07 -10.92
N ARG A 96 -10.02 4.30 -10.47
CA ARG A 96 -10.70 4.57 -9.20
C ARG A 96 -12.19 4.26 -9.28
N GLY A 97 -12.83 4.09 -8.11
CA GLY A 97 -14.27 3.84 -8.04
C GLY A 97 -14.68 2.42 -8.39
N ARG A 98 -13.75 1.48 -8.37
CA ARG A 98 -13.99 0.08 -8.73
C ARG A 98 -13.78 -0.91 -7.58
N GLY A 99 -13.50 -0.40 -6.38
CA GLY A 99 -13.26 -1.24 -5.20
C GLY A 99 -11.87 -1.84 -5.11
N TYR A 100 -10.93 -1.42 -5.95
CA TYR A 100 -9.58 -1.99 -5.96
C TYR A 100 -8.80 -1.66 -4.69
N ALA A 101 -8.90 -0.43 -4.19
CA ALA A 101 -8.23 -0.03 -2.95
C ALA A 101 -8.76 -0.84 -1.76
N THR A 102 -10.06 -1.05 -1.68
CA THR A 102 -10.68 -1.86 -0.62
C THR A 102 -10.17 -3.30 -0.68
N ALA A 103 -10.13 -3.88 -1.87
CA ALA A 103 -9.64 -5.25 -2.04
C ALA A 103 -8.17 -5.38 -1.66
N ALA A 104 -7.33 -4.43 -2.08
CA ALA A 104 -5.91 -4.43 -1.74
C ALA A 104 -5.69 -4.29 -0.24
N ALA A 105 -6.34 -3.33 0.39
CA ALA A 105 -6.22 -3.10 1.83
C ALA A 105 -6.71 -4.32 2.62
N ARG A 106 -7.79 -4.96 2.18
CA ARG A 106 -8.26 -6.20 2.80
C ARG A 106 -7.20 -7.30 2.73
N ALA A 107 -6.52 -7.43 1.60
CA ALA A 107 -5.46 -8.43 1.44
C ALA A 107 -4.32 -8.18 2.42
N TRP A 108 -3.90 -6.93 2.61
CA TRP A 108 -2.84 -6.60 3.58
C TRP A 108 -3.29 -6.84 5.02
N VAL A 109 -4.54 -6.51 5.35
CA VAL A 109 -5.11 -6.80 6.67
C VAL A 109 -5.08 -8.32 6.95
N GLU A 110 -5.47 -9.13 5.97
CA GLU A 110 -5.44 -10.58 6.13
C GLU A 110 -4.01 -11.11 6.29
N ARG A 111 -3.04 -10.56 5.56
CA ARG A 111 -1.64 -10.94 5.72
C ARG A 111 -1.12 -10.57 7.10
N ALA A 112 -1.44 -9.37 7.57
CA ALA A 112 -1.05 -8.92 8.91
C ALA A 112 -1.62 -9.85 9.98
N ARG A 113 -2.89 -10.23 9.83
CA ARG A 113 -3.53 -11.16 10.75
C ARG A 113 -2.83 -12.51 10.75
N ALA A 114 -2.48 -13.02 9.58
CA ALA A 114 -1.80 -14.32 9.45
C ALA A 114 -0.41 -14.31 10.09
N PHE A 115 0.26 -13.17 10.10
CA PHE A 115 1.58 -13.03 10.74
C PHE A 115 1.49 -12.73 12.25
N GLY A 116 0.29 -12.66 12.82
CA GLY A 116 0.13 -12.41 14.26
C GLY A 116 0.28 -10.95 14.66
N VAL A 117 0.15 -10.03 13.74
CA VAL A 117 0.16 -8.59 14.01
C VAL A 117 -1.03 -8.24 14.90
N ARG A 118 -0.87 -7.33 15.83
CA ARG A 118 -1.93 -6.92 16.75
C ARG A 118 -2.87 -5.89 16.15
N ALA A 119 -2.31 -4.92 15.41
CA ALA A 119 -3.11 -3.86 14.83
C ALA A 119 -2.51 -3.36 13.53
N VAL A 120 -3.38 -2.89 12.65
CA VAL A 120 -3.01 -2.23 11.39
C VAL A 120 -3.43 -0.77 11.52
N THR A 121 -2.53 0.15 11.18
CA THR A 121 -2.82 1.57 11.20
C THR A 121 -2.76 2.14 9.78
N ALA A 122 -3.38 3.31 9.59
CA ALA A 122 -3.31 4.03 8.32
C ALA A 122 -3.53 5.53 8.62
N HIS A 123 -3.06 6.37 7.70
CA HIS A 123 -3.24 7.82 7.80
C HIS A 123 -4.01 8.33 6.60
N THR A 124 -4.87 9.32 6.80
CA THR A 124 -5.59 10.00 5.72
C THR A 124 -5.54 11.51 5.98
N LEU A 125 -5.85 12.30 4.95
CA LEU A 125 -6.08 13.72 5.12
C LEU A 125 -7.24 13.92 6.10
N PRO A 126 -7.27 15.04 6.84
CA PRO A 126 -8.26 15.26 7.91
C PRO A 126 -9.62 15.70 7.38
N ALA A 127 -10.18 14.91 6.48
CA ALA A 127 -11.51 15.15 5.88
C ALA A 127 -12.03 13.83 5.32
N GLU A 128 -13.34 13.70 5.23
CA GLU A 128 -13.94 12.54 4.59
C GLU A 128 -13.58 12.53 3.10
N ASN A 129 -13.14 11.39 2.60
CA ASN A 129 -12.69 11.20 1.23
C ASN A 129 -12.76 9.70 0.87
N PRO A 130 -12.40 9.30 -0.37
CA PRO A 130 -12.43 7.88 -0.75
C PRO A 130 -11.60 6.98 0.16
N SER A 131 -10.44 7.44 0.64
CA SER A 131 -9.60 6.67 1.57
C SER A 131 -10.30 6.39 2.89
N THR A 132 -10.98 7.39 3.46
CA THR A 132 -11.71 7.18 4.73
C THR A 132 -12.84 6.18 4.53
N GLY A 133 -13.49 6.20 3.37
CA GLY A 133 -14.51 5.22 3.02
C GLY A 133 -13.98 3.80 2.97
N VAL A 134 -12.80 3.60 2.37
CA VAL A 134 -12.14 2.29 2.32
C VAL A 134 -11.87 1.78 3.73
N LEU A 135 -11.28 2.61 4.57
CA LEU A 135 -10.91 2.22 5.93
C LEU A 135 -12.15 1.88 6.77
N ARG A 136 -13.22 2.68 6.68
CA ARG A 136 -14.46 2.40 7.40
C ARG A 136 -15.09 1.07 6.97
N ARG A 137 -15.09 0.76 5.67
CA ARG A 137 -15.62 -0.51 5.16
C ARG A 137 -14.88 -1.71 5.72
N LEU A 138 -13.60 -1.56 6.02
CA LEU A 138 -12.78 -2.64 6.57
C LEU A 138 -12.84 -2.73 8.09
N GLY A 139 -13.53 -1.79 8.74
CA GLY A 139 -13.68 -1.80 10.19
C GLY A 139 -12.69 -0.95 10.94
N PHE A 140 -11.86 -0.17 10.25
CA PHE A 140 -10.96 0.78 10.91
C PHE A 140 -11.77 1.85 11.61
N VAL A 141 -11.28 2.30 12.75
CA VAL A 141 -11.85 3.44 13.46
C VAL A 141 -10.81 4.55 13.53
N ARG A 142 -11.28 5.79 13.50
CA ARG A 142 -10.40 6.93 13.64
C ARG A 142 -9.89 7.00 15.09
N ASP A 143 -8.58 7.11 15.25
CA ASP A 143 -7.91 7.09 16.54
C ASP A 143 -6.95 8.29 16.62
N GLY A 144 -7.53 9.49 16.60
CA GLY A 144 -6.78 10.72 16.79
C GLY A 144 -6.14 11.27 15.53
N GLU A 145 -5.14 12.10 15.75
CA GLU A 145 -4.43 12.83 14.70
C GLU A 145 -2.94 12.63 14.86
N ALA A 146 -2.21 12.83 13.76
CA ALA A 146 -0.76 12.83 13.75
C ALA A 146 -0.30 13.99 12.87
N THR A 147 0.98 14.33 12.93
CA THR A 147 1.56 15.37 12.07
C THR A 147 2.45 14.70 11.04
N ASP A 148 2.16 14.96 9.78
CA ASP A 148 2.97 14.49 8.66
C ASP A 148 3.83 15.66 8.16
N ALA A 149 5.09 15.39 7.81
CA ALA A 149 6.03 16.43 7.38
C ALA A 149 5.57 17.17 6.12
N ASP A 150 4.90 16.45 5.21
CA ASP A 150 4.47 17.01 3.92
C ASP A 150 3.02 17.49 3.94
N GLU A 151 2.13 16.75 4.61
CA GLU A 151 0.68 16.99 4.59
C GLU A 151 0.17 17.78 5.79
N GLY A 152 0.98 17.99 6.82
CA GLY A 152 0.57 18.63 8.06
C GLY A 152 -0.24 17.68 8.94
N THR A 153 -1.40 18.12 9.45
CA THR A 153 -2.26 17.27 10.27
C THR A 153 -2.92 16.19 9.42
N VAL A 154 -2.87 14.95 9.89
CA VAL A 154 -3.55 13.81 9.25
C VAL A 154 -4.37 13.08 10.30
N TRP A 155 -5.41 12.38 9.87
CA TRP A 155 -6.19 11.49 10.74
C TRP A 155 -5.52 10.14 10.79
N ARG A 156 -5.42 9.57 12.00
CA ARG A 156 -4.91 8.21 12.22
C ARG A 156 -6.07 7.25 12.40
N TRP A 157 -5.96 6.11 11.75
CA TRP A 157 -6.95 5.04 11.77
C TRP A 157 -6.31 3.77 12.30
N VAL A 158 -7.10 2.96 13.00
CA VAL A 158 -6.60 1.71 13.56
C VAL A 158 -7.63 0.60 13.42
N LEU A 159 -7.15 -0.60 13.11
CA LEU A 159 -7.94 -1.83 13.10
C LEU A 159 -7.18 -2.86 13.94
N ARG A 160 -7.80 -3.34 14.99
CA ARG A 160 -7.22 -4.42 15.79
C ARG A 160 -7.50 -5.74 15.09
N VAL A 161 -6.45 -6.53 14.86
CA VAL A 161 -6.53 -7.80 14.12
C VAL A 161 -6.05 -9.00 14.94
N GLY A 162 -5.45 -8.76 16.11
CA GLY A 162 -4.95 -9.79 17.00
C GLY A 162 -5.18 -9.47 18.47
N SER A 163 -4.79 -10.38 19.32
CA SER A 163 -4.92 -10.21 20.77
C SER A 163 -3.68 -9.67 21.42
#